data_1d2b2a4d6cf1bf2fe4076061918db4c6
#
_entry.id   1d2b2a4d6cf1bf2fe4076061918db4c6
#
_cell.length_a   1.000
_cell.length_b   1.000
_cell.length_c   1.000
_cell.angle_alpha   90.00
_cell.angle_beta   90.00
_cell.angle_gamma   90.00
#
_symmetry.space_group_name_H-M   'P 1'
#
loop_
_entity.id
_entity.type
_entity.pdbx_description
1 polymer ?
#
loop_
_entity_poly.entity_id
_entity_poly.type
_entity_poly.pdbx_seq_one_letter_code
_entity_poly.pdbx_strand_id
1 'polypeptide(L)'
;SYRITERKKVMKKTIITVVGNDTVGIIAKVCTYLAENEINILDISQTIVQGYFNMMMIVDVANLKKDFKEVCDEMDVLGKEIGVTIHCQREEIFTSMHRI
;
A
#
# COMPACT_ATOMS: atom_id res chain seq x y z
N SER A 1 0.42 10.51 29.72
CA SER A 1 1.75 10.63 29.18
C SER A 1 1.72 10.42 27.66
N TYR A 2 2.85 10.59 27.08
CA TYR A 2 2.92 10.48 25.64
C TYR A 2 2.61 9.07 25.14
N ARG A 3 2.80 8.07 25.97
CA ARG A 3 2.47 6.71 25.58
C ARG A 3 0.99 6.53 25.36
N ILE A 4 0.18 7.19 26.18
CA ILE A 4 -1.25 7.13 25.98
C ILE A 4 -1.61 7.78 24.67
N THR A 5 -0.94 8.86 24.33
CA THR A 5 -1.17 9.54 23.07
C THR A 5 -0.81 8.62 21.90
N GLU A 6 0.29 7.91 22.02
CA GLU A 6 0.69 7.00 20.97
C GLU A 6 -0.31 5.89 20.75
N ARG A 7 -0.88 5.38 21.84
CA ARG A 7 -1.86 4.30 21.70
C ARG A 7 -3.13 4.75 21.01
N LYS A 8 -3.40 6.05 21.03
CA LYS A 8 -4.55 6.56 20.32
C LYS A 8 -4.34 6.61 18.82
N LYS A 9 -3.09 6.60 18.39
CA LYS A 9 -2.78 6.51 16.99
C LYS A 9 -2.82 5.05 16.58
N VAL A 10 -3.99 4.58 16.26
CA VAL A 10 -4.15 3.20 15.86
C VAL A 10 -3.56 3.01 14.47
N MET A 11 -2.70 2.01 14.35
CA MET A 11 -2.12 1.68 13.06
C MET A 11 -3.23 1.22 12.13
N LYS A 12 -3.27 1.78 10.94
CA LYS A 12 -4.27 1.40 9.94
C LYS A 12 -3.57 0.70 8.79
N LYS A 13 -3.60 -0.61 8.82
CA LYS A 13 -2.90 -1.40 7.83
C LYS A 13 -3.69 -1.54 6.56
N THR A 14 -3.00 -1.43 5.46
CA THR A 14 -3.57 -1.58 4.13
C THR A 14 -2.64 -2.48 3.34
N ILE A 15 -3.23 -3.35 2.54
CA ILE A 15 -2.46 -4.23 1.66
C ILE A 15 -2.51 -3.65 0.26
N ILE A 16 -1.33 -3.43 -0.32
CA ILE A 16 -1.23 -2.93 -1.69
C ILE A 16 -0.57 -4.00 -2.53
N THR A 17 -1.23 -4.40 -3.61
CA THR A 17 -0.70 -5.39 -4.53
C THR A 17 -0.41 -4.74 -5.86
N VAL A 18 0.75 -5.04 -6.42
CA VAL A 18 1.18 -4.52 -7.72
C VAL A 18 1.50 -5.71 -8.60
N VAL A 19 0.83 -5.80 -9.74
CA VAL A 19 1.01 -6.92 -10.67
C VAL A 19 1.19 -6.38 -12.08
N GLY A 20 2.16 -6.89 -12.78
CA GLY A 20 2.37 -6.48 -14.17
C GLY A 20 3.65 -7.03 -14.72
N ASN A 21 3.99 -6.57 -15.91
CA ASN A 21 5.26 -6.94 -16.50
C ASN A 21 6.40 -6.31 -15.72
N ASP A 22 7.51 -7.01 -15.64
CA ASP A 22 8.67 -6.49 -14.94
C ASP A 22 9.20 -5.27 -15.69
N THR A 23 9.03 -4.11 -15.08
CA THR A 23 9.43 -2.84 -15.68
C THR A 23 10.36 -2.10 -14.74
N VAL A 24 11.42 -1.54 -15.28
CA VAL A 24 12.35 -0.76 -14.51
C VAL A 24 11.62 0.42 -13.89
N GLY A 25 11.83 0.64 -12.61
CA GLY A 25 11.31 1.81 -11.95
C GLY A 25 9.95 1.66 -11.32
N ILE A 26 9.31 0.48 -11.41
CA ILE A 26 8.01 0.28 -10.78
C ILE A 26 8.09 0.55 -9.29
N ILE A 27 9.05 -0.08 -8.63
CA ILE A 27 9.19 0.05 -7.18
C ILE A 27 9.48 1.50 -6.80
N ALA A 28 10.37 2.15 -7.56
CA ALA A 28 10.73 3.52 -7.26
C ALA A 28 9.51 4.45 -7.32
N LYS A 29 8.70 4.30 -8.37
CA LYS A 29 7.56 5.18 -8.53
C LYS A 29 6.49 4.94 -7.48
N VAL A 30 6.23 3.68 -7.17
CA VAL A 30 5.25 3.35 -6.14
C VAL A 30 5.73 3.84 -4.78
N CYS A 31 6.98 3.60 -4.44
CA CYS A 31 7.50 4.03 -3.15
C CYS A 31 7.55 5.55 -3.03
N THR A 32 7.86 6.25 -4.12
CA THR A 32 7.85 7.70 -4.11
C THR A 32 6.45 8.24 -3.82
N TYR A 33 5.45 7.65 -4.44
CA TYR A 33 4.08 8.05 -4.19
C TYR A 33 3.70 7.83 -2.73
N LEU A 34 4.07 6.68 -2.18
CA LEU A 34 3.77 6.38 -0.79
C LEU A 34 4.43 7.36 0.15
N ALA A 35 5.69 7.68 -0.12
CA ALA A 35 6.42 8.63 0.72
C ALA A 35 5.80 10.01 0.68
N GLU A 36 5.38 10.45 -0.50
CA GLU A 36 4.79 11.78 -0.65
C GLU A 36 3.48 11.91 0.10
N ASN A 37 2.79 10.82 0.32
CA ASN A 37 1.52 10.83 1.02
C ASN A 37 1.63 10.34 2.45
N GLU A 38 2.86 10.25 2.96
CA GLU A 38 3.14 9.87 4.33
C GLU A 38 2.58 8.50 4.68
N ILE A 39 2.67 7.59 3.74
CA ILE A 39 2.27 6.21 3.95
C ILE A 39 3.53 5.42 4.27
N ASN A 40 3.52 4.77 5.42
CA ASN A 40 4.68 4.05 5.91
C ASN A 40 4.62 2.60 5.48
N ILE A 41 5.71 2.09 4.89
CA ILE A 41 5.78 0.70 4.47
C ILE A 41 6.22 -0.15 5.64
N LEU A 42 5.38 -1.12 6.01
CA LEU A 42 5.68 -2.02 7.12
C LEU A 42 6.33 -3.31 6.65
N ASP A 43 5.94 -3.78 5.48
CA ASP A 43 6.48 -5.01 4.95
C ASP A 43 6.32 -5.00 3.44
N ILE A 44 7.23 -5.68 2.76
CA ILE A 44 7.18 -5.74 1.31
C ILE A 44 7.68 -7.12 0.88
N SER A 45 6.96 -7.71 -0.06
CA SER A 45 7.31 -9.02 -0.60
C SER A 45 7.14 -8.95 -2.12
N GLN A 46 8.11 -9.48 -2.84
CA GLN A 46 8.04 -9.43 -4.30
C GLN A 46 8.57 -10.71 -4.90
N THR A 47 8.00 -11.09 -6.03
CA THR A 47 8.42 -12.24 -6.80
C THR A 47 8.31 -11.91 -8.27
N ILE A 48 9.14 -12.56 -9.07
CA ILE A 48 9.06 -12.45 -10.52
C ILE A 48 8.88 -13.86 -11.05
N VAL A 49 7.76 -14.08 -11.73
CA VAL A 49 7.44 -15.40 -12.27
C VAL A 49 7.17 -15.26 -13.76
N GLN A 50 8.02 -15.86 -14.56
CA GLN A 50 7.87 -15.87 -16.01
C GLN A 50 7.71 -14.47 -16.59
N GLY A 51 8.50 -13.52 -16.08
CA GLY A 51 8.47 -12.16 -16.58
C GLY A 51 7.41 -11.28 -15.96
N TYR A 52 6.54 -11.84 -15.11
CA TYR A 52 5.56 -11.04 -14.40
C TYR A 52 6.07 -10.65 -13.04
N PHE A 53 5.92 -9.39 -12.73
CA PHE A 53 6.30 -8.84 -11.46
C PHE A 53 5.09 -8.86 -10.53
N ASN A 54 5.30 -9.36 -9.32
CA ASN A 54 4.23 -9.47 -8.32
C ASN A 54 4.77 -8.93 -7.02
N MET A 55 4.15 -7.87 -6.52
CA MET A 55 4.60 -7.26 -5.28
C MET A 55 3.43 -7.05 -4.35
N MET A 56 3.63 -7.41 -3.08
CA MET A 56 2.65 -7.17 -2.04
C MET A 56 3.29 -6.33 -0.96
N MET A 57 2.63 -5.26 -0.58
CA MET A 57 3.11 -4.38 0.48
C MET A 57 2.07 -4.26 1.56
N ILE A 58 2.52 -4.26 2.80
CA ILE A 58 1.67 -3.92 3.92
C ILE A 58 2.11 -2.55 4.39
N VAL A 59 1.19 -1.61 4.38
CA VAL A 59 1.51 -0.23 4.70
C VAL A 59 0.60 0.30 5.80
N ASP A 60 1.06 1.35 6.46
CA ASP A 60 0.29 2.01 7.51
C ASP A 60 -0.16 3.36 6.97
N VAL A 61 -1.47 3.55 6.91
CA VAL A 61 -2.05 4.79 6.38
C VAL A 61 -2.62 5.68 7.50
N ALA A 62 -2.16 5.47 8.73
CA ALA A 62 -2.68 6.24 9.86
C ALA A 62 -2.40 7.73 9.74
N ASN A 63 -1.32 8.12 9.06
CA ASN A 63 -0.94 9.52 8.91
C ASN A 63 -1.38 10.11 7.57
N LEU A 64 -2.23 9.40 6.87
CA LEU A 64 -2.70 9.84 5.56
C LEU A 64 -3.48 11.14 5.69
N LYS A 65 -3.21 12.09 4.81
CA LYS A 65 -3.84 13.39 4.85
C LYS A 65 -5.03 13.53 3.92
N LYS A 66 -5.29 12.54 3.11
CA LYS A 66 -6.41 12.54 2.19
C LYS A 66 -7.22 11.27 2.38
N ASP A 67 -8.39 11.21 1.77
CA ASP A 67 -9.24 10.06 1.87
C ASP A 67 -8.57 8.81 1.31
N PHE A 68 -8.83 7.70 1.95
CA PHE A 68 -8.31 6.43 1.46
C PHE A 68 -8.78 6.14 0.05
N LYS A 69 -10.04 6.46 -0.25
CA LYS A 69 -10.56 6.25 -1.59
C LYS A 69 -9.78 7.06 -2.62
N GLU A 70 -9.43 8.28 -2.26
CA GLU A 70 -8.66 9.13 -3.14
C GLU A 70 -7.29 8.54 -3.43
N VAL A 71 -6.68 7.96 -2.41
CA VAL A 71 -5.39 7.28 -2.56
C VAL A 71 -5.53 6.09 -3.50
N CYS A 72 -6.59 5.30 -3.33
CA CYS A 72 -6.81 4.14 -4.19
C CYS A 72 -6.98 4.57 -5.64
N ASP A 73 -7.72 5.65 -5.87
CA ASP A 73 -7.92 6.16 -7.22
C ASP A 73 -6.60 6.65 -7.82
N GLU A 74 -5.81 7.34 -7.04
CA GLU A 74 -4.51 7.83 -7.51
C GLU A 74 -3.55 6.69 -7.80
N MET A 75 -3.58 5.66 -6.96
CA MET A 75 -2.75 4.49 -7.21
C MET A 75 -3.17 3.77 -8.48
N ASP A 76 -4.47 3.72 -8.75
CA ASP A 76 -4.97 3.11 -9.97
C ASP A 76 -4.45 3.86 -11.20
N VAL A 77 -4.49 5.19 -11.14
CA VAL A 77 -3.97 6.01 -12.23
C VAL A 77 -2.46 5.79 -12.38
N LEU A 78 -1.74 5.76 -11.26
CA LEU A 78 -0.31 5.52 -11.30
C LEU A 78 0.00 4.19 -11.95
N GLY A 79 -0.77 3.16 -11.60
CA GLY A 79 -0.58 1.84 -12.20
C GLY A 79 -0.73 1.88 -13.71
N LYS A 80 -1.75 2.60 -14.18
CA LYS A 80 -1.96 2.71 -15.62
C LYS A 80 -0.83 3.44 -16.32
N GLU A 81 -0.26 4.43 -15.64
CA GLU A 81 0.84 5.18 -16.20
C GLU A 81 2.10 4.34 -16.37
N ILE A 82 2.36 3.46 -15.44
CA ILE A 82 3.58 2.64 -15.50
C ILE A 82 3.31 1.23 -16.03
N GLY A 83 2.07 0.94 -16.42
CA GLY A 83 1.76 -0.32 -17.07
C GLY A 83 1.55 -1.49 -16.14
N VAL A 84 1.11 -1.26 -14.93
CA VAL A 84 0.84 -2.32 -13.97
C VAL A 84 -0.55 -2.14 -13.37
N THR A 85 -1.01 -3.17 -12.68
CA THR A 85 -2.28 -3.11 -11.96
C THR A 85 -1.97 -2.98 -10.48
N ILE A 86 -2.55 -1.96 -9.84
CA ILE A 86 -2.34 -1.73 -8.42
C ILE A 86 -3.68 -1.82 -7.70
N HIS A 87 -3.73 -2.65 -6.67
CA HIS A 87 -4.91 -2.82 -5.82
C HIS A 87 -4.60 -2.41 -4.42
N CYS A 88 -5.52 -1.67 -3.80
CA CYS A 88 -5.42 -1.29 -2.40
C CYS A 88 -6.57 -1.94 -1.66
N GLN A 89 -6.27 -2.56 -0.52
CA GLN A 89 -7.27 -3.26 0.26
C GLN A 89 -6.97 -3.09 1.73
N ARG A 90 -7.97 -2.68 2.50
CA ARG A 90 -7.76 -2.47 3.92
C ARG A 90 -7.69 -3.79 4.66
N GLU A 91 -6.71 -3.89 5.53
CA GLU A 91 -6.53 -5.10 6.30
C GLU A 91 -7.60 -5.27 7.36
N GLU A 92 -8.23 -4.20 7.77
CA GLU A 92 -9.25 -4.32 8.81
C GLU A 92 -10.37 -5.27 8.41
N ILE A 93 -10.58 -5.44 7.11
CA ILE A 93 -11.55 -6.43 6.64
C ILE A 93 -11.11 -7.83 7.04
N PHE A 94 -9.84 -8.13 6.84
CA PHE A 94 -9.31 -9.43 7.22
C PHE A 94 -9.29 -9.61 8.72
N THR A 95 -8.97 -8.54 9.44
CA THR A 95 -8.94 -8.60 10.88
C THR A 95 -10.30 -8.96 11.44
N SER A 96 -11.35 -8.37 10.90
CA SER A 96 -12.70 -8.67 11.34
C SER A 96 -13.04 -10.13 11.15
N MET A 97 -12.67 -10.68 10.00
CA MET A 97 -12.91 -12.09 9.73
C MET A 97 -12.09 -12.98 10.63
N HIS A 98 -10.90 -12.52 10.95
CA HIS A 98 -9.99 -13.31 11.75
C HIS A 98 -10.46 -13.45 13.19
N ARG A 99 -11.22 -12.51 13.67
CA ARG A 99 -11.63 -12.49 15.06
C ARG A 99 -12.76 -13.46 15.35
N ILE A 100 -13.40 -13.92 14.35
CA ILE A 100 -14.48 -14.85 14.52
C ILE A 100 -13.93 -16.27 14.69
#